data_15c9de2cdf5a0c3a08ec81755aea0d69
#
_entry.id   15c9de2cdf5a0c3a08ec81755aea0d69
#
_cell.length_a   1.000
_cell.length_b   1.000
_cell.length_c   1.000
_cell.angle_alpha   90.00
_cell.angle_beta   90.00
_cell.angle_gamma   90.00
#
_symmetry.space_group_name_H-M   'P 1'
#
loop_
_entity.id
_entity.type
_entity.pdbx_description
1 polymer ?
#
loop_
_entity_poly.entity_id
_entity_poly.type
_entity_poly.pdbx_seq_one_letter_code
_entity_poly.pdbx_strand_id
1 'polypeptide(L)'
;MQHILAIDYGLKRTGLAFAEKPLYIAHPLETIPSNNLSSYLEKYIVDYGVDTIVIGLPKKLNNTQTDATLHVNTFKNKLSKKHPQIKMVFFDERFSSTLAKKALVEGNFKKSARRKKENVDVIAATIILQDYLKSIENNLNQKRK
;
A
#
# COMPACT_ATOMS: atom_id res chain seq x y z
N MET A 1 -11.43 13.90 9.21
CA MET A 1 -10.29 14.09 8.29
C MET A 1 -10.20 12.87 7.39
N GLN A 2 -9.79 13.10 6.16
CA GLN A 2 -9.73 12.02 5.19
C GLN A 2 -8.30 11.60 4.96
N HIS A 3 -8.06 10.30 5.02
CA HIS A 3 -6.74 9.72 4.80
C HIS A 3 -6.71 8.96 3.49
N ILE A 4 -5.52 8.90 2.89
CA ILE A 4 -5.20 7.94 1.85
C ILE A 4 -4.38 6.84 2.52
N LEU A 5 -4.79 5.60 2.34
CA LEU A 5 -4.13 4.46 2.96
C LEU A 5 -3.49 3.61 1.87
N ALA A 6 -2.25 3.19 2.07
CA ALA A 6 -1.56 2.28 1.16
C ALA A 6 -1.31 0.95 1.84
N ILE A 7 -1.47 -0.12 1.09
CA ILE A 7 -1.37 -1.49 1.56
C ILE A 7 -0.37 -2.23 0.68
N ASP A 8 0.68 -2.77 1.30
CA ASP A 8 1.56 -3.75 0.65
C ASP A 8 1.14 -5.12 1.14
N TYR A 9 0.25 -5.77 0.38
CA TYR A 9 -0.39 -7.02 0.79
C TYR A 9 0.56 -8.20 0.65
N GLY A 10 0.68 -9.00 1.71
CA GLY A 10 1.36 -10.28 1.70
C GLY A 10 0.46 -11.36 2.27
N LEU A 11 0.77 -12.63 1.99
CA LEU A 11 -0.03 -13.75 2.50
C LEU A 11 0.02 -13.85 4.02
N LYS A 12 1.16 -13.56 4.61
CA LYS A 12 1.36 -13.63 6.07
C LYS A 12 1.24 -12.28 6.75
N ARG A 13 1.86 -11.27 6.17
CA ARG A 13 1.96 -9.93 6.75
C ARG A 13 1.60 -8.89 5.71
N THR A 14 1.03 -7.81 6.18
CA THR A 14 0.67 -6.66 5.34
C THR A 14 1.28 -5.41 5.94
N GLY A 15 2.00 -4.67 5.12
CA GLY A 15 2.54 -3.36 5.49
C GLY A 15 1.55 -2.26 5.17
N LEU A 16 1.50 -1.24 6.02
CA LEU A 16 0.56 -0.14 5.89
C LEU A 16 1.27 1.20 5.96
N ALA A 17 0.77 2.15 5.18
CA ALA A 17 1.22 3.53 5.20
C ALA A 17 0.01 4.44 5.00
N PHE A 18 0.13 5.69 5.42
CA PHE A 18 -0.97 6.64 5.28
C PHE A 18 -0.48 8.02 4.89
N ALA A 19 -1.37 8.81 4.31
CA ALA A 19 -1.17 10.23 4.08
C ALA A 19 -2.47 10.95 4.40
N GLU A 20 -2.36 12.14 4.99
CA GLU A 20 -3.55 12.92 5.36
C GLU A 20 -3.52 14.30 4.72
N LYS A 21 -4.71 14.84 4.48
CA LYS A 21 -4.87 16.20 3.96
C LYS A 21 -4.36 17.22 4.98
N PRO A 22 -3.88 18.39 4.55
CA PRO A 22 -3.76 18.82 3.15
C PRO A 22 -2.42 18.48 2.51
N LEU A 23 -1.44 18.05 3.28
CA LEU A 23 -0.05 17.94 2.80
C LEU A 23 0.20 16.68 1.97
N TYR A 24 -0.55 15.60 2.23
CA TYR A 24 -0.37 14.33 1.53
C TYR A 24 1.08 13.85 1.50
N ILE A 25 1.69 13.81 2.67
CA ILE A 25 3.03 13.24 2.84
C ILE A 25 2.86 11.79 3.30
N ALA A 26 3.55 10.86 2.64
CA ALA A 26 3.46 9.45 3.00
C ALA A 26 4.20 9.18 4.31
N HIS A 27 3.52 8.52 5.23
CA HIS A 27 4.06 8.11 6.53
C HIS A 27 3.91 6.61 6.73
N PRO A 28 4.93 5.94 7.28
CA PRO A 28 4.77 4.53 7.66
C PRO A 28 3.76 4.41 8.79
N LEU A 29 2.95 3.36 8.75
CA LEU A 29 1.96 3.11 9.80
C LEU A 29 2.37 1.90 10.63
N GLU A 30 2.15 0.71 10.14
CA GLU A 30 2.61 -0.51 10.81
C GLU A 30 2.50 -1.72 9.90
N THR A 31 3.11 -2.83 10.33
CA THR A 31 2.93 -4.12 9.70
C THR A 31 2.04 -4.96 10.60
N ILE A 32 1.04 -5.59 10.01
CA ILE A 32 0.11 -6.42 10.76
C ILE A 32 -0.01 -7.80 10.11
N PRO A 33 -0.44 -8.83 10.88
CA PRO A 33 -0.78 -10.11 10.27
C PRO A 33 -1.90 -9.91 9.26
N SER A 34 -1.79 -10.52 8.09
CA SER A 34 -2.79 -10.35 7.03
C SER A 34 -4.18 -10.83 7.44
N ASN A 35 -4.24 -11.81 8.35
CA ASN A 35 -5.52 -12.27 8.90
C ASN A 35 -6.28 -11.17 9.65
N ASN A 36 -5.58 -10.17 10.16
CA ASN A 36 -6.19 -9.07 10.90
C ASN A 36 -6.51 -7.87 10.04
N LEU A 37 -6.21 -7.92 8.75
CA LEU A 37 -6.31 -6.76 7.87
C LEU A 37 -7.73 -6.20 7.79
N SER A 38 -8.72 -7.05 7.62
CA SER A 38 -10.11 -6.60 7.50
C SER A 38 -10.58 -5.87 8.75
N SER A 39 -10.35 -6.43 9.92
CA SER A 39 -10.77 -5.81 11.18
C SER A 39 -9.99 -4.52 11.45
N TYR A 40 -8.71 -4.50 11.12
CA TYR A 40 -7.88 -3.31 11.25
C TYR A 40 -8.42 -2.16 10.39
N LEU A 41 -8.73 -2.46 9.13
CA LEU A 41 -9.23 -1.44 8.20
C LEU A 41 -10.60 -0.92 8.61
N GLU A 42 -11.49 -1.78 9.08
CA GLU A 42 -12.80 -1.35 9.55
C GLU A 42 -12.66 -0.32 10.67
N LYS A 43 -11.78 -0.59 11.62
CA LYS A 43 -11.52 0.34 12.72
C LYS A 43 -10.86 1.62 12.24
N TYR A 44 -9.87 1.49 11.35
CA TYR A 44 -9.15 2.66 10.84
C TYR A 44 -10.08 3.60 10.07
N ILE A 45 -10.96 3.04 9.25
CA ILE A 45 -11.92 3.82 8.47
C ILE A 45 -12.86 4.60 9.39
N VAL A 46 -13.33 3.95 10.46
CA VAL A 46 -14.21 4.62 11.43
C VAL A 46 -13.48 5.72 12.18
N ASP A 47 -12.24 5.45 12.62
CA ASP A 47 -11.49 6.38 13.48
C ASP A 47 -10.99 7.60 12.72
N TYR A 48 -10.55 7.44 11.47
CA TYR A 48 -9.86 8.50 10.75
C TYR A 48 -10.56 8.95 9.48
N GLY A 49 -11.44 8.13 8.93
CA GLY A 49 -12.03 8.42 7.62
C GLY A 49 -11.03 8.24 6.49
N VAL A 50 -11.36 7.36 5.55
CA VAL A 50 -10.49 7.03 4.42
C VAL A 50 -11.25 7.29 3.13
N ASP A 51 -10.67 8.06 2.21
CA ASP A 51 -11.30 8.30 0.91
C ASP A 51 -10.69 7.45 -0.20
N THR A 52 -9.45 7.01 -0.04
CA THR A 52 -8.75 6.22 -1.07
C THR A 52 -7.89 5.16 -0.41
N ILE A 53 -7.93 3.95 -0.95
CA ILE A 53 -7.03 2.87 -0.57
C ILE A 53 -6.23 2.46 -1.79
N VAL A 54 -4.90 2.54 -1.69
CA VAL A 54 -3.95 2.14 -2.74
C VAL A 54 -3.40 0.76 -2.36
N ILE A 55 -3.59 -0.20 -3.22
CA ILE A 55 -3.16 -1.58 -2.96
C ILE A 55 -2.02 -1.94 -3.90
N GLY A 56 -0.85 -2.23 -3.34
CA GLY A 56 0.28 -2.74 -4.10
C GLY A 56 -0.02 -4.14 -4.60
N LEU A 57 0.11 -4.36 -5.89
CA LEU A 57 -0.22 -5.63 -6.52
C LEU A 57 1.03 -6.49 -6.64
N PRO A 58 1.12 -7.59 -5.88
CA PRO A 58 2.33 -8.42 -5.87
C PRO A 58 2.37 -9.35 -7.09
N LYS A 59 2.91 -8.86 -8.20
CA LYS A 59 3.10 -9.66 -9.41
C LYS A 59 4.55 -10.06 -9.57
N LYS A 60 4.78 -11.26 -10.13
CA LYS A 60 6.11 -11.67 -10.51
C LYS A 60 6.58 -10.88 -11.74
N LEU A 61 7.90 -10.82 -11.92
CA LEU A 61 8.51 -10.06 -13.01
C LEU A 61 8.05 -10.53 -14.39
N ASN A 62 7.67 -11.82 -14.53
CA ASN A 62 7.18 -12.37 -15.78
C ASN A 62 5.68 -12.17 -15.99
N ASN A 63 5.04 -11.31 -15.22
CA ASN A 63 3.62 -10.98 -15.33
C ASN A 63 2.67 -12.13 -14.94
N THR A 64 3.15 -13.16 -14.25
CA THR A 64 2.27 -14.21 -13.73
C THR A 64 1.57 -13.79 -12.46
N GLN A 65 0.29 -14.15 -12.36
CA GLN A 65 -0.43 -13.95 -11.09
C GLN A 65 0.10 -14.92 -10.04
N THR A 66 0.13 -14.44 -8.80
CA THR A 66 0.52 -15.24 -7.64
C THR A 66 -0.72 -15.54 -6.80
N ASP A 67 -0.58 -16.45 -5.84
CA ASP A 67 -1.64 -16.70 -4.86
C ASP A 67 -1.99 -15.42 -4.10
N ALA A 68 -0.99 -14.60 -3.79
CA ALA A 68 -1.22 -13.31 -3.14
C ALA A 68 -2.09 -12.39 -4.00
N THR A 69 -1.91 -12.40 -5.32
CA THR A 69 -2.73 -11.62 -6.24
C THR A 69 -4.21 -12.03 -6.17
N LEU A 70 -4.47 -13.33 -6.15
CA LEU A 70 -5.84 -13.84 -6.03
C LEU A 70 -6.47 -13.45 -4.70
N HIS A 71 -5.73 -13.58 -3.61
CA HIS A 71 -6.19 -13.19 -2.27
C HIS A 71 -6.49 -11.71 -2.18
N VAL A 72 -5.63 -10.86 -2.74
CA VAL A 72 -5.82 -9.42 -2.68
C VAL A 72 -7.03 -8.97 -3.51
N ASN A 73 -7.29 -9.63 -4.63
CA ASN A 73 -8.48 -9.36 -5.43
C ASN A 73 -9.75 -9.69 -4.65
N THR A 74 -9.78 -10.83 -3.97
CA THR A 74 -10.91 -11.22 -3.13
C THR A 74 -11.13 -10.22 -2.00
N PHE A 75 -10.06 -9.84 -1.33
CA PHE A 75 -10.09 -8.85 -0.26
C PHE A 75 -10.62 -7.51 -0.76
N LYS A 76 -10.10 -7.03 -1.88
CA LYS A 76 -10.51 -5.76 -2.48
C LYS A 76 -12.00 -5.76 -2.82
N ASN A 77 -12.49 -6.86 -3.39
CA ASN A 77 -13.89 -6.96 -3.77
C ASN A 77 -14.81 -6.93 -2.55
N LYS A 78 -14.45 -7.61 -1.48
CA LYS A 78 -15.22 -7.58 -0.23
C LYS A 78 -15.24 -6.18 0.38
N LEU A 79 -14.08 -5.52 0.40
CA LEU A 79 -13.97 -4.19 0.99
C LEU A 79 -14.75 -3.16 0.15
N SER A 80 -14.70 -3.26 -1.17
CA SER A 80 -15.44 -2.37 -2.06
C SER A 80 -16.95 -2.48 -1.86
N LYS A 81 -17.44 -3.68 -1.59
CA LYS A 81 -18.89 -3.89 -1.34
C LYS A 81 -19.32 -3.25 -0.03
N LYS A 82 -18.49 -3.33 1.00
CA LYS A 82 -18.79 -2.73 2.31
C LYS A 82 -18.65 -1.22 2.30
N HIS A 83 -17.70 -0.69 1.51
CA HIS A 83 -17.38 0.74 1.50
C HIS A 83 -17.32 1.26 0.07
N PRO A 84 -18.50 1.34 -0.61
CA PRO A 84 -18.52 1.76 -2.02
C PRO A 84 -18.06 3.19 -2.23
N GLN A 85 -18.06 4.02 -1.19
CA GLN A 85 -17.61 5.41 -1.26
C GLN A 85 -16.09 5.54 -1.29
N ILE A 86 -15.36 4.49 -0.92
CA ILE A 86 -13.89 4.52 -0.89
C ILE A 86 -13.36 4.14 -2.27
N LYS A 87 -12.50 4.99 -2.83
CA LYS A 87 -11.82 4.69 -4.08
C LYS A 87 -10.73 3.64 -3.84
N MET A 88 -10.76 2.57 -4.60
CA MET A 88 -9.75 1.51 -4.54
C MET A 88 -8.88 1.59 -5.78
N VAL A 89 -7.55 1.65 -5.60
CA VAL A 89 -6.59 1.76 -6.69
C VAL A 89 -5.58 0.63 -6.55
N PHE A 90 -5.40 -0.15 -7.62
CA PHE A 90 -4.28 -1.08 -7.68
C PHE A 90 -3.05 -0.37 -8.23
N PHE A 91 -1.92 -0.60 -7.60
CA PHE A 91 -0.64 -0.06 -8.03
C PHE A 91 0.29 -1.22 -8.35
N ASP A 92 0.71 -1.32 -9.61
CA ASP A 92 1.58 -2.41 -10.06
C ASP A 92 3.03 -2.06 -9.73
N GLU A 93 3.61 -2.78 -8.78
CA GLU A 93 4.96 -2.54 -8.29
C GLU A 93 6.03 -2.70 -9.39
N ARG A 94 5.74 -3.48 -10.45
CA ARG A 94 6.70 -3.66 -11.55
C ARG A 94 7.00 -2.38 -12.32
N PHE A 95 6.03 -1.46 -12.36
CA PHE A 95 6.15 -0.22 -13.14
C PHE A 95 6.55 0.96 -12.28
N SER A 96 7.06 0.72 -11.08
CA SER A 96 7.50 1.76 -10.18
C SER A 96 8.93 1.51 -9.73
N SER A 97 9.50 2.48 -9.04
CA SER A 97 10.79 2.32 -8.39
C SER A 97 10.73 1.43 -7.16
N THR A 98 9.55 0.94 -6.80
CA THR A 98 9.31 0.24 -5.54
C THR A 98 10.18 -1.01 -5.38
N LEU A 99 10.27 -1.85 -6.44
CA LEU A 99 11.08 -3.06 -6.35
C LEU A 99 12.56 -2.76 -6.11
N ALA A 100 13.11 -1.77 -6.82
CA ALA A 100 14.51 -1.39 -6.66
C ALA A 100 14.76 -0.80 -5.27
N LYS A 101 13.88 0.08 -4.81
CA LYS A 101 14.00 0.67 -3.47
C LYS A 101 13.84 -0.38 -2.38
N LYS A 102 12.92 -1.32 -2.57
CA LYS A 102 12.72 -2.43 -1.65
C LYS A 102 13.99 -3.28 -1.52
N ALA A 103 14.63 -3.58 -2.64
CA ALA A 103 15.88 -4.33 -2.64
C ALA A 103 17.00 -3.59 -1.90
N LEU A 104 17.11 -2.28 -2.10
CA LEU A 104 18.08 -1.46 -1.38
C LEU A 104 17.82 -1.45 0.12
N VAL A 105 16.57 -1.34 0.52
CA VAL A 105 16.20 -1.37 1.93
C VAL A 105 16.54 -2.73 2.55
N GLU A 106 16.21 -3.81 1.87
CA GLU A 106 16.56 -5.16 2.33
C GLU A 106 18.06 -5.32 2.49
N GLY A 107 18.85 -4.81 1.54
CA GLY A 107 20.30 -4.84 1.62
C GLY A 107 20.84 -4.07 2.82
N ASN A 108 20.28 -2.90 3.10
CA ASN A 108 20.69 -2.07 4.23
C ASN A 108 20.32 -2.70 5.58
N PHE A 109 19.25 -3.47 5.62
CA PHE A 109 18.79 -4.10 6.85
C PHE A 109 19.42 -5.46 7.13
N LYS A 110 20.23 -5.98 6.23
CA LYS A 110 20.86 -7.30 6.41
C LYS A 110 21.66 -7.44 7.70
N LYS A 111 22.29 -6.37 8.15
CA LYS A 111 23.18 -6.41 9.32
C LYS A 111 22.45 -6.35 10.65
N SER A 112 21.25 -5.80 10.68
CA SER A 112 20.46 -5.67 11.92
C SER A 112 19.27 -6.59 11.91
N ALA A 113 19.49 -7.79 11.71
CA ALA A 113 18.72 -8.86 11.11
C ALA A 113 17.31 -9.16 11.57
N ARG A 114 16.88 -8.77 12.71
CA ARG A 114 15.72 -9.45 13.29
C ARG A 114 14.36 -8.78 13.13
N ARG A 115 14.34 -7.51 12.78
CA ARG A 115 13.11 -6.73 12.61
C ARG A 115 12.77 -6.44 11.18
N LYS A 116 13.41 -7.12 10.30
CA LYS A 116 13.57 -6.69 8.94
C LYS A 116 12.39 -6.82 8.05
N LYS A 117 11.71 -7.96 8.13
CA LYS A 117 10.60 -8.23 7.24
C LYS A 117 9.46 -7.27 7.52
N GLU A 118 9.19 -6.99 8.79
CA GLU A 118 8.16 -6.04 9.17
C GLU A 118 8.51 -4.63 8.72
N ASN A 119 9.76 -4.21 8.92
CA ASN A 119 10.20 -2.88 8.48
C ASN A 119 10.18 -2.75 6.97
N VAL A 120 10.56 -3.80 6.24
CA VAL A 120 10.53 -3.79 4.77
C VAL A 120 9.11 -3.64 4.26
N ASP A 121 8.16 -4.35 4.85
CA ASP A 121 6.75 -4.27 4.42
C ASP A 121 6.17 -2.86 4.63
N VAL A 122 6.46 -2.24 5.76
CA VAL A 122 6.04 -0.87 6.04
C VAL A 122 6.68 0.13 5.09
N ILE A 123 7.98 -0.03 4.83
CA ILE A 123 8.70 0.84 3.90
C ILE A 123 8.18 0.66 2.49
N ALA A 124 7.89 -0.58 2.08
CA ALA A 124 7.31 -0.85 0.76
C ALA A 124 5.94 -0.15 0.61
N ALA A 125 5.09 -0.24 1.61
CA ALA A 125 3.80 0.45 1.60
C ALA A 125 3.97 1.96 1.49
N THR A 126 4.94 2.52 2.21
CA THR A 126 5.24 3.95 2.17
C THR A 126 5.72 4.38 0.77
N ILE A 127 6.56 3.57 0.13
CA ILE A 127 7.04 3.85 -1.23
C ILE A 127 5.89 3.78 -2.24
N ILE A 128 5.02 2.78 -2.12
CA ILE A 128 3.84 2.66 -2.97
C ILE A 128 3.00 3.94 -2.85
N LEU A 129 2.79 4.42 -1.64
CA LEU A 129 2.01 5.63 -1.41
C LEU A 129 2.70 6.87 -2.00
N GLN A 130 4.01 7.01 -1.81
CA GLN A 130 4.77 8.10 -2.41
C GLN A 130 4.65 8.12 -3.93
N ASP A 131 4.80 6.95 -4.56
CA ASP A 131 4.71 6.85 -6.01
C ASP A 131 3.30 7.17 -6.50
N TYR A 132 2.28 6.74 -5.78
CA TYR A 132 0.89 7.08 -6.10
C TYR A 132 0.64 8.58 -6.00
N LEU A 133 1.06 9.21 -4.92
CA LEU A 133 0.90 10.66 -4.71
C LEU A 133 1.60 11.45 -5.81
N LYS A 134 2.77 11.00 -6.22
CA LYS A 134 3.50 11.60 -7.31
C LYS A 134 2.75 11.50 -8.64
N SER A 135 2.12 10.36 -8.89
CA SER A 135 1.35 10.17 -10.12
C SER A 135 0.13 11.09 -10.18
N ILE A 136 -0.54 11.32 -9.06
CA ILE A 136 -1.66 12.27 -8.99
C ILE A 136 -1.18 13.68 -9.28
N GLU A 137 -0.09 14.10 -8.68
CA GLU A 137 0.50 15.42 -8.87
C GLU A 137 0.86 15.65 -10.34
N ASN A 138 1.50 14.67 -10.97
CA ASN A 138 1.86 14.75 -12.38
C ASN A 138 0.63 14.87 -13.29
N ASN A 139 -0.42 14.13 -12.99
CA ASN A 139 -1.67 14.20 -13.75
C ASN A 139 -2.34 15.57 -13.62
N LEU A 140 -2.33 16.15 -12.44
CA LEU A 140 -2.87 17.49 -12.21
C LEU A 140 -2.09 18.54 -12.98
N ASN A 141 -0.77 18.43 -12.98
CA ASN A 141 0.09 19.35 -13.72
C ASN A 141 -0.15 19.28 -15.23
N GLN A 142 -0.38 18.07 -15.75
CA GLN A 142 -0.72 17.88 -17.16
C GLN A 142 -2.07 18.51 -17.52
N LYS A 143 -3.05 18.44 -16.65
CA LYS A 143 -4.38 19.02 -16.88
C LYS A 143 -4.38 20.54 -16.87
N ARG A 144 -3.39 21.16 -16.22
CA ARG A 144 -3.26 22.62 -16.15
C ARG A 144 -2.62 23.23 -17.40
N LYS A 145 -2.05 22.38 -18.23
CA LYS A 145 -1.49 22.83 -19.51
C LYS A 145 -2.59 22.71 -20.58
#